data_fe95735fcfcb7feb410858680328690e
#
_entry.id   fe95735fcfcb7feb410858680328690e
#
_cell.length_a   1.000
_cell.length_b   1.000
_cell.length_c   1.000
_cell.angle_alpha   90.00
_cell.angle_beta   90.00
_cell.angle_gamma   90.00
#
_symmetry.space_group_name_H-M   'P 1'
#
loop_
_entity.id
_entity.type
_entity.pdbx_description
1 polymer ?
#
loop_
_entity_poly.entity_id
_entity_poly.type
_entity_poly.pdbx_seq_one_letter_code
_entity_poly.pdbx_strand_id
1 'polypeptide(L)'
;MSDNKTLLENKTNGLFVKNGVSFLLPFIMITACFALWGFANDVTGPMVKAFSKIFRMSVTEGAMVQVAFYLGYFVMAFPAALFIQRYSFKSGVLIGLGLYAIGALMFIPAKAIGVYFPFLIAYFVMTCGLSFLETSCNPFIYKMGSEETATQRLN
;
A
#
# COMPACT_ATOMS: atom_id res chain seq x y z
N MET A 1 -6.14 0.81 46.38
CA MET A 1 -5.27 -0.19 45.74
C MET A 1 -5.51 -0.31 44.23
N SER A 2 -6.65 0.15 43.74
CA SER A 2 -7.06 0.23 42.30
C SER A 2 -6.30 1.33 41.55
N ASP A 3 -6.10 2.51 42.14
CA ASP A 3 -5.49 3.67 41.46
C ASP A 3 -4.02 3.49 41.07
N ASN A 4 -3.25 2.74 41.86
CA ASN A 4 -1.84 2.54 41.59
C ASN A 4 -1.57 1.57 40.41
N LYS A 5 -2.50 0.67 40.12
CA LYS A 5 -2.44 -0.24 38.99
C LYS A 5 -2.74 0.49 37.67
N THR A 6 -3.72 1.38 37.70
CA THR A 6 -4.10 2.23 36.53
C THR A 6 -3.01 3.24 36.19
N LEU A 7 -2.34 3.80 37.20
CA LEU A 7 -1.22 4.72 37.01
C LEU A 7 0.06 4.02 36.47
N LEU A 8 0.28 2.77 36.84
CA LEU A 8 1.38 1.96 36.32
C LEU A 8 1.10 1.48 34.90
N GLU A 9 -0.14 1.09 34.57
CA GLU A 9 -0.55 0.76 33.20
C GLU A 9 -0.47 1.98 32.27
N ASN A 10 -0.81 3.16 32.74
CA ASN A 10 -0.72 4.39 31.95
C ASN A 10 0.75 4.83 31.72
N LYS A 11 1.67 4.48 32.61
CA LYS A 11 3.13 4.74 32.43
C LYS A 11 3.80 3.80 31.44
N THR A 12 3.23 2.62 31.18
CA THR A 12 3.78 1.62 30.25
C THR A 12 3.18 1.69 28.84
N ASN A 13 2.11 2.45 28.65
CA ASN A 13 1.42 2.61 27.38
C ASN A 13 1.61 4.04 26.86
N GLY A 14 2.43 4.20 25.83
CA GLY A 14 2.62 5.45 25.11
C GLY A 14 2.06 5.35 23.68
N LEU A 15 2.19 6.44 22.90
CA LEU A 15 1.71 6.51 21.52
C LEU A 15 2.20 5.32 20.67
N PHE A 16 3.43 4.87 20.91
CA PHE A 16 4.10 3.77 20.19
C PHE A 16 4.53 2.63 21.10
N VAL A 17 3.99 2.54 22.33
CA VAL A 17 4.34 1.50 23.28
C VAL A 17 3.08 0.86 23.83
N LYS A 18 3.01 -0.47 23.78
CA LYS A 18 1.93 -1.27 24.39
C LYS A 18 2.56 -2.39 25.19
N ASN A 19 2.20 -2.47 26.47
CA ASN A 19 2.74 -3.47 27.41
C ASN A 19 4.29 -3.50 27.45
N GLY A 20 4.95 -2.35 27.37
CA GLY A 20 6.41 -2.24 27.38
C GLY A 20 7.10 -2.59 26.05
N VAL A 21 6.35 -2.98 25.00
CA VAL A 21 6.89 -3.25 23.67
C VAL A 21 6.78 -2.01 22.79
N SER A 22 7.90 -1.58 22.20
CA SER A 22 7.94 -0.44 21.28
C SER A 22 7.51 -0.85 19.87
N PHE A 23 6.54 -0.12 19.31
CA PHE A 23 6.06 -0.26 17.93
C PHE A 23 6.57 0.85 17.01
N LEU A 24 7.54 1.66 17.47
CA LEU A 24 8.05 2.80 16.70
C LEU A 24 8.65 2.36 15.35
N LEU A 25 9.49 1.33 15.35
CA LEU A 25 10.11 0.83 14.11
C LEU A 25 9.08 0.27 13.12
N PRO A 26 8.18 -0.64 13.52
CA PRO A 26 7.08 -1.06 12.64
C PRO A 26 6.23 0.11 12.13
N PHE A 27 5.96 1.11 12.95
CA PHE A 27 5.21 2.31 12.55
C PHE A 27 5.94 3.09 11.45
N ILE A 28 7.25 3.36 11.63
CA ILE A 28 8.07 4.05 10.61
C ILE A 28 8.07 3.27 9.29
N MET A 29 8.25 1.95 9.35
CA MET A 29 8.24 1.10 8.16
C MET A 29 6.90 1.14 7.40
N ILE A 30 5.78 1.08 8.13
CA ILE A 30 4.45 1.17 7.51
C ILE A 30 4.18 2.57 6.96
N THR A 31 4.61 3.63 7.66
CA THR A 31 4.52 5.01 7.16
C THR A 31 5.32 5.18 5.86
N ALA A 32 6.50 4.57 5.75
CA ALA A 32 7.25 4.54 4.49
C ALA A 32 6.49 3.83 3.35
N CYS A 33 5.71 2.77 3.66
CA CYS A 33 4.83 2.13 2.67
C CYS A 33 3.74 3.09 2.16
N PHE A 34 3.19 3.97 3.01
CA PHE A 34 2.25 5.00 2.58
C PHE A 34 2.91 6.06 1.69
N ALA A 35 4.15 6.45 1.98
CA ALA A 35 4.90 7.36 1.12
C ALA A 35 5.13 6.75 -0.28
N LEU A 36 5.47 5.45 -0.35
CA LEU A 36 5.58 4.72 -1.61
C LEU A 36 4.23 4.63 -2.35
N TRP A 37 3.15 4.39 -1.62
CA TRP A 37 1.79 4.36 -2.17
C TRP A 37 1.41 5.73 -2.75
N GLY A 38 1.61 6.83 -2.02
CA GLY A 38 1.36 8.19 -2.50
C GLY A 38 2.17 8.52 -3.75
N PHE A 39 3.46 8.22 -3.73
CA PHE A 39 4.35 8.40 -4.89
C PHE A 39 3.85 7.63 -6.12
N ALA A 40 3.43 6.37 -5.96
CA ALA A 40 2.91 5.56 -7.07
C ALA A 40 1.63 6.15 -7.67
N ASN A 41 0.74 6.70 -6.83
CA ASN A 41 -0.46 7.39 -7.29
C ASN A 41 -0.11 8.67 -8.08
N ASP A 42 0.79 9.50 -7.55
CA ASP A 42 1.17 10.78 -8.15
C ASP A 42 1.94 10.60 -9.47
N VAL A 43 2.76 9.57 -9.60
CA VAL A 43 3.50 9.23 -10.83
C VAL A 43 2.59 8.80 -11.98
N THR A 44 1.38 8.32 -11.69
CA THR A 44 0.43 7.84 -12.72
C THR A 44 0.14 8.89 -13.78
N GLY A 45 -0.16 10.13 -13.38
CA GLY A 45 -0.48 11.21 -14.30
C GLY A 45 0.66 11.54 -15.27
N PRO A 46 1.88 11.84 -14.79
CA PRO A 46 3.08 12.00 -15.62
C PRO A 46 3.39 10.79 -16.50
N MET A 47 3.24 9.57 -16.00
CA MET A 47 3.44 8.35 -16.79
C MET A 47 2.49 8.23 -17.98
N VAL A 48 1.18 8.47 -17.78
CA VAL A 48 0.21 8.48 -18.87
C VAL A 48 0.60 9.49 -19.94
N LYS A 49 0.99 10.70 -19.53
CA LYS A 49 1.46 11.75 -20.47
C LYS A 49 2.71 11.35 -21.24
N ALA A 50 3.69 10.72 -20.57
CA ALA A 50 4.92 10.24 -21.19
C ALA A 50 4.61 9.11 -22.20
N PHE A 51 3.80 8.13 -21.83
CA PHE A 51 3.41 7.04 -22.71
C PHE A 51 2.59 7.52 -23.90
N SER A 52 1.66 8.45 -23.70
CA SER A 52 0.90 9.06 -24.81
C SER A 52 1.79 9.69 -25.86
N LYS A 53 2.91 10.31 -25.45
CA LYS A 53 3.89 10.87 -26.39
C LYS A 53 4.74 9.79 -27.08
N ILE A 54 5.23 8.79 -26.31
CA ILE A 54 6.14 7.75 -26.82
C ILE A 54 5.41 6.83 -27.80
N PHE A 55 4.20 6.40 -27.44
CA PHE A 55 3.40 5.47 -28.24
C PHE A 55 2.43 6.16 -29.21
N ARG A 56 2.44 7.50 -29.28
CA ARG A 56 1.46 8.28 -30.05
C ARG A 56 0.02 7.85 -29.78
N MET A 57 -0.29 7.66 -28.49
CA MET A 57 -1.59 7.12 -28.04
C MET A 57 -2.71 8.11 -28.31
N SER A 58 -3.85 7.57 -28.68
CA SER A 58 -5.12 8.29 -28.66
C SER A 58 -5.54 8.63 -27.22
N VAL A 59 -6.46 9.56 -27.06
CA VAL A 59 -7.05 9.93 -25.75
C VAL A 59 -7.67 8.70 -25.07
N THR A 60 -8.28 7.81 -25.84
CA THR A 60 -8.89 6.58 -25.35
C THR A 60 -7.85 5.62 -24.77
N GLU A 61 -6.74 5.42 -25.45
CA GLU A 61 -5.65 4.58 -24.95
C GLU A 61 -5.02 5.14 -23.69
N GLY A 62 -4.86 6.46 -23.59
CA GLY A 62 -4.44 7.13 -22.35
C GLY A 62 -5.41 6.89 -21.19
N ALA A 63 -6.71 6.91 -21.47
CA ALA A 63 -7.73 6.60 -20.48
C ALA A 63 -7.69 5.12 -20.02
N MET A 64 -7.32 4.17 -20.91
CA MET A 64 -7.19 2.75 -20.55
C MET A 64 -6.10 2.51 -19.49
N VAL A 65 -5.08 3.35 -19.38
CA VAL A 65 -4.09 3.26 -18.29
C VAL A 65 -4.76 3.51 -16.94
N GLN A 66 -5.66 4.50 -16.86
CA GLN A 66 -6.44 4.77 -15.65
C GLN A 66 -7.40 3.61 -15.33
N VAL A 67 -8.03 3.04 -16.36
CA VAL A 67 -8.88 1.86 -16.19
C VAL A 67 -8.07 0.69 -15.62
N ALA A 68 -6.89 0.40 -16.15
CA ALA A 68 -6.01 -0.66 -15.65
C ALA A 68 -5.62 -0.42 -14.18
N PHE A 69 -5.34 0.83 -13.81
CA PHE A 69 -5.03 1.23 -12.44
C PHE A 69 -6.20 0.93 -11.48
N TYR A 70 -7.36 1.48 -11.75
CA TYR A 70 -8.53 1.29 -10.88
C TYR A 70 -9.07 -0.14 -10.90
N LEU A 71 -8.92 -0.84 -12.03
CA LEU A 71 -9.29 -2.24 -12.13
C LEU A 71 -8.43 -3.12 -11.21
N GLY A 72 -7.12 -2.85 -11.11
CA GLY A 72 -6.23 -3.53 -10.16
C GLY A 72 -6.69 -3.36 -8.71
N TYR A 73 -7.07 -2.14 -8.33
CA TYR A 73 -7.66 -1.89 -7.01
C TYR A 73 -8.97 -2.65 -6.80
N PHE A 74 -9.89 -2.55 -7.75
CA PHE A 74 -11.20 -3.18 -7.66
C PHE A 74 -11.10 -4.70 -7.53
N VAL A 75 -10.32 -5.34 -8.40
CA VAL A 75 -10.17 -6.80 -8.43
C VAL A 75 -9.49 -7.32 -7.16
N MET A 76 -8.48 -6.60 -6.65
CA MET A 76 -7.68 -7.06 -5.50
C MET A 76 -8.21 -6.62 -4.13
N ALA A 77 -9.11 -5.65 -4.04
CA ALA A 77 -9.63 -5.18 -2.76
C ALA A 77 -10.24 -6.31 -1.92
N PHE A 78 -11.10 -7.12 -2.52
CA PHE A 78 -11.77 -8.23 -1.83
C PHE A 78 -10.82 -9.40 -1.52
N PRO A 79 -10.02 -9.94 -2.46
CA PRO A 79 -9.02 -10.97 -2.16
C PRO A 79 -8.00 -10.53 -1.10
N ALA A 80 -7.52 -9.28 -1.15
CA ALA A 80 -6.60 -8.75 -0.17
C ALA A 80 -7.20 -8.73 1.24
N ALA A 81 -8.45 -8.26 1.37
CA ALA A 81 -9.16 -8.24 2.65
C ALA A 81 -9.33 -9.65 3.24
N LEU A 82 -9.74 -10.62 2.42
CA LEU A 82 -9.87 -12.02 2.86
C LEU A 82 -8.53 -12.64 3.25
N PHE A 83 -7.49 -12.35 2.48
CA PHE A 83 -6.14 -12.86 2.76
C PHE A 83 -5.63 -12.35 4.11
N ILE A 84 -5.78 -11.05 4.39
CA ILE A 84 -5.31 -10.43 5.62
C ILE A 84 -6.07 -10.95 6.84
N GLN A 85 -7.38 -11.19 6.71
CA GLN A 85 -8.18 -11.80 7.77
C GLN A 85 -7.73 -13.21 8.11
N ARG A 86 -7.33 -13.98 7.09
CA ARG A 86 -6.94 -15.39 7.27
C ARG A 86 -5.49 -15.57 7.77
N TYR A 87 -4.57 -14.71 7.32
CA TYR A 87 -3.14 -14.86 7.64
C TYR A 87 -2.65 -13.79 8.61
N SER A 88 -2.27 -12.62 8.11
CA SER A 88 -1.83 -11.50 8.95
C SER A 88 -1.65 -10.21 8.14
N PHE A 89 -1.66 -9.06 8.82
CA PHE A 89 -1.32 -7.77 8.22
C PHE A 89 0.11 -7.74 7.67
N LYS A 90 1.07 -8.34 8.41
CA LYS A 90 2.47 -8.42 7.97
C LYS A 90 2.60 -9.18 6.64
N SER A 91 1.92 -10.31 6.50
CA SER A 91 1.92 -11.08 5.24
C SER A 91 1.27 -10.30 4.10
N GLY A 92 0.21 -9.55 4.38
CA GLY A 92 -0.43 -8.67 3.40
C GLY A 92 0.51 -7.59 2.89
N VAL A 93 1.26 -6.92 3.79
CA VAL A 93 2.28 -5.93 3.41
C VAL A 93 3.38 -6.55 2.56
N LEU A 94 3.89 -7.73 2.93
CA LEU A 94 4.96 -8.41 2.16
C LEU A 94 4.49 -8.81 0.76
N ILE A 95 3.26 -9.32 0.61
CA ILE A 95 2.68 -9.64 -0.70
C ILE A 95 2.47 -8.37 -1.51
N GLY A 96 1.95 -7.31 -0.88
CA GLY A 96 1.75 -6.03 -1.52
C GLY A 96 3.05 -5.46 -2.09
N LEU A 97 4.12 -5.43 -1.29
CA LEU A 97 5.45 -5.00 -1.73
C LEU A 97 6.02 -5.90 -2.83
N GLY A 98 5.82 -7.23 -2.72
CA GLY A 98 6.27 -8.19 -3.74
C GLY A 98 5.58 -7.97 -5.09
N LEU A 99 4.24 -7.85 -5.10
CA LEU A 99 3.46 -7.57 -6.31
C LEU A 99 3.82 -6.20 -6.91
N TYR A 100 4.01 -5.18 -6.06
CA TYR A 100 4.45 -3.86 -6.50
C TYR A 100 5.81 -3.92 -7.19
N ALA A 101 6.79 -4.61 -6.58
CA ALA A 101 8.12 -4.79 -7.13
C ALA A 101 8.09 -5.58 -8.45
N ILE A 102 7.32 -6.67 -8.52
CA ILE A 102 7.14 -7.46 -9.75
C ILE A 102 6.54 -6.59 -10.86
N GLY A 103 5.46 -5.86 -10.56
CA GLY A 103 4.84 -4.94 -11.52
C GLY A 103 5.82 -3.87 -12.01
N ALA A 104 6.61 -3.29 -11.10
CA ALA A 104 7.65 -2.33 -11.48
C ALA A 104 8.74 -2.94 -12.38
N LEU A 105 9.20 -4.15 -12.09
CA LEU A 105 10.18 -4.86 -12.90
C LEU A 105 9.63 -5.25 -14.28
N MET A 106 8.34 -5.53 -14.41
CA MET A 106 7.70 -5.83 -15.71
C MET A 106 7.74 -4.66 -16.69
N PHE A 107 7.95 -3.43 -16.25
CA PHE A 107 8.16 -2.30 -17.16
C PHE A 107 9.44 -2.42 -17.97
N ILE A 108 10.46 -3.14 -17.48
CA ILE A 108 11.73 -3.32 -18.19
C ILE A 108 11.51 -4.12 -19.49
N PRO A 109 10.99 -5.35 -19.47
CA PRO A 109 10.69 -6.09 -20.70
C PRO A 109 9.59 -5.42 -21.53
N ALA A 110 8.60 -4.78 -20.92
CA ALA A 110 7.56 -4.06 -21.64
C ALA A 110 8.15 -2.94 -22.52
N LYS A 111 9.15 -2.21 -22.01
CA LYS A 111 9.92 -1.22 -22.78
C LYS A 111 10.66 -1.85 -23.96
N ALA A 112 11.28 -3.01 -23.76
CA ALA A 112 12.04 -3.71 -24.81
C ALA A 112 11.14 -4.20 -25.95
N ILE A 113 9.93 -4.66 -25.62
CA ILE A 113 8.91 -5.11 -26.61
C ILE A 113 8.35 -3.91 -27.38
N GLY A 114 8.25 -2.72 -26.75
CA GLY A 114 7.79 -1.50 -27.39
C GLY A 114 6.29 -1.47 -27.75
N VAL A 115 5.48 -2.37 -27.17
CA VAL A 115 4.05 -2.48 -27.39
C VAL A 115 3.30 -1.98 -26.18
N TYR A 116 2.17 -1.32 -26.38
CA TYR A 116 1.35 -0.71 -25.33
C TYR A 116 0.79 -1.71 -24.31
N PHE A 117 0.28 -2.87 -24.78
CA PHE A 117 -0.40 -3.82 -23.93
C PHE A 117 0.42 -4.39 -22.76
N PRO A 118 1.71 -4.76 -22.90
CA PRO A 118 2.57 -5.16 -21.78
C PRO A 118 2.71 -4.10 -20.69
N PHE A 119 2.66 -2.81 -21.04
CA PHE A 119 2.68 -1.72 -20.06
C PHE A 119 1.41 -1.69 -19.21
N LEU A 120 0.24 -1.92 -19.83
CA LEU A 120 -1.03 -2.03 -19.09
C LEU A 120 -1.00 -3.18 -18.08
N ILE A 121 -0.47 -4.34 -18.49
CA ILE A 121 -0.35 -5.50 -17.60
C ILE A 121 0.60 -5.20 -16.44
N ALA A 122 1.77 -4.64 -16.71
CA ALA A 122 2.73 -4.25 -15.68
C ALA A 122 2.11 -3.27 -14.66
N TYR A 123 1.37 -2.31 -15.18
CA TYR A 123 0.68 -1.31 -14.37
C TYR A 123 -0.44 -1.93 -13.52
N PHE A 124 -1.25 -2.81 -14.09
CA PHE A 124 -2.27 -3.55 -13.39
C PHE A 124 -1.68 -4.40 -12.24
N VAL A 125 -0.60 -5.15 -12.50
CA VAL A 125 0.07 -5.97 -11.46
C VAL A 125 0.62 -5.09 -10.34
N MET A 126 1.26 -3.97 -10.68
CA MET A 126 1.75 -3.00 -9.69
C MET A 126 0.62 -2.47 -8.80
N THR A 127 -0.53 -2.15 -9.40
CA THR A 127 -1.70 -1.64 -8.68
C THR A 127 -2.35 -2.70 -7.79
N CYS A 128 -2.34 -3.97 -8.20
CA CYS A 128 -2.74 -5.07 -7.32
C CYS A 128 -1.90 -5.08 -6.03
N GLY A 129 -0.58 -4.83 -6.12
CA GLY A 129 0.29 -4.67 -4.96
C GLY A 129 -0.09 -3.49 -4.08
N LEU A 130 -0.41 -2.34 -4.69
CA LEU A 130 -0.87 -1.15 -3.95
C LEU A 130 -2.16 -1.41 -3.18
N SER A 131 -3.11 -2.13 -3.77
CA SER A 131 -4.36 -2.54 -3.11
C SER A 131 -4.10 -3.39 -1.84
N PHE A 132 -3.16 -4.34 -1.91
CA PHE A 132 -2.73 -5.12 -0.75
C PHE A 132 -2.07 -4.24 0.32
N LEU A 133 -1.21 -3.30 -0.06
CA LEU A 133 -0.55 -2.38 0.87
C LEU A 133 -1.58 -1.51 1.60
N GLU A 134 -2.49 -0.87 0.88
CA GLU A 134 -3.51 -0.01 1.46
C GLU A 134 -4.43 -0.76 2.41
N THR A 135 -4.93 -1.94 1.99
CA THR A 135 -5.81 -2.78 2.80
C THR A 135 -5.12 -3.31 4.06
N SER A 136 -3.78 -3.50 4.03
CA SER A 136 -2.99 -4.03 5.15
C SER A 136 -2.50 -2.96 6.10
N CYS A 137 -2.00 -1.83 5.58
CA CYS A 137 -1.29 -0.83 6.37
C CYS A 137 -2.22 -0.06 7.31
N ASN A 138 -3.41 0.34 6.84
CA ASN A 138 -4.37 1.10 7.66
C ASN A 138 -4.79 0.35 8.93
N PRO A 139 -5.35 -0.88 8.86
CA PRO A 139 -5.73 -1.61 10.06
C PRO A 139 -4.51 -2.06 10.88
N PHE A 140 -3.33 -2.19 10.28
CA PHE A 140 -2.12 -2.51 11.01
C PHE A 140 -1.69 -1.35 11.92
N ILE A 141 -1.67 -0.11 11.42
CA ILE A 141 -1.42 1.09 12.22
C ILE A 141 -2.44 1.22 13.35
N TYR A 142 -3.72 0.97 13.05
CA TYR A 142 -4.78 1.04 14.05
C TYR A 142 -4.51 0.08 15.23
N LYS A 143 -4.02 -1.12 14.95
CA LYS A 143 -3.71 -2.15 15.97
C LYS A 143 -2.38 -1.96 16.71
N MET A 144 -1.51 -1.07 16.22
CA MET A 144 -0.23 -0.75 16.89
C MET A 144 -0.48 0.16 18.09
N GLY A 145 0.04 -0.21 19.25
CA GLY A 145 -0.06 0.59 20.48
C GLY A 145 -1.44 0.52 21.16
N SER A 146 -1.78 1.53 21.98
CA SER A 146 -3.04 1.60 22.72
C SER A 146 -4.22 1.98 21.82
N GLU A 147 -5.42 1.49 22.15
CA GLU A 147 -6.64 1.80 21.38
C GLU A 147 -7.04 3.27 21.49
N GLU A 148 -6.78 3.90 22.64
CA GLU A 148 -7.07 5.31 22.91
C GLU A 148 -6.32 6.27 21.97
N THR A 149 -5.14 5.89 21.50
CA THR A 149 -4.28 6.70 20.62
C THR A 149 -4.32 6.24 19.16
N ALA A 150 -5.17 5.26 18.81
CA ALA A 150 -5.23 4.68 17.47
C ALA A 150 -5.55 5.72 16.39
N THR A 151 -6.52 6.61 16.64
CA THR A 151 -6.91 7.68 15.71
C THR A 151 -5.79 8.70 15.51
N GLN A 152 -5.03 9.01 16.56
CA GLN A 152 -3.88 9.94 16.47
C GLN A 152 -2.74 9.37 15.60
N ARG A 153 -2.59 8.04 15.58
CA ARG A 153 -1.57 7.38 14.74
C ARG A 153 -1.95 7.31 13.26
N LEU A 154 -3.24 7.40 12.94
CA LEU A 154 -3.74 7.38 11.55
C LEU A 154 -3.76 8.77 10.92
N ASN A 155 -3.85 9.82 11.72
CA ASN A 155 -3.88 11.22 11.30
C ASN A 155 -2.50 11.87 11.43
#